data_d0612d3f5b8f68b9b8774b95a98017d6
#
_entry.id   d0612d3f5b8f68b9b8774b95a98017d6
#
_cell.length_a   1.000
_cell.length_b   1.000
_cell.length_c   1.000
_cell.angle_alpha   90.00
_cell.angle_beta   90.00
_cell.angle_gamma   90.00
#
_symmetry.space_group_name_H-M   'P 1'
#
loop_
_entity.id
_entity.type
_entity.pdbx_description
1 polymer ?
#
loop_
_entity_poly.entity_id
_entity_poly.type
_entity_poly.pdbx_seq_one_letter_code
_entity_poly.pdbx_strand_id
1 'polypeptide(L)'
;EIVGRLSAGNIPALLGLENVKAGETIASVKPFVPFESVHYVTEPVVTMAVEPKFARDLPKLVDLLRKLNLEDPNLVTSINEESGEYLISGMGTLHLEIATTLITKTGLEITTSKPIVIYREAIRSKAGPVEGKSPNRHSKISIEVEPLEDAVIELMKSGKISEYGDKTEMARSLREIGWEADEARGVWSIDEPYNMIVDVTKGAQYMQEVRDMILAGYRWGLKEGPIAYEQIRGLKVKITDISLHEDPVHRGPAQIMPMTRRAMFAAFLIAQPTLLEPIQRITTKVPGDLLGAVTSVVSQKRGKVVSVDQKGHLVYVTGELPTVETFDLSEVMRGQTAGRAFWGLEFARWSPVPASLIQSVVEQIRKRKGLSLEPPKPSDFME
;
A
#
# COMPACT_ATOMS: atom_id res chain seq x y z
N GLU A 1 -20.32 -13.04 31.63
CA GLU A 1 -21.70 -13.33 32.01
C GLU A 1 -22.58 -13.23 30.76
N ILE A 2 -23.43 -14.23 30.54
CA ILE A 2 -24.39 -14.22 29.42
C ILE A 2 -25.62 -13.41 29.89
N VAL A 3 -25.93 -12.34 29.15
CA VAL A 3 -27.06 -11.47 29.46
C VAL A 3 -28.15 -11.61 28.39
N GLY A 4 -29.41 -11.70 28.80
CA GLY A 4 -30.56 -11.88 27.89
C GLY A 4 -30.99 -10.56 27.21
N ARG A 5 -30.60 -9.40 27.72
CA ARG A 5 -30.96 -8.07 27.20
C ARG A 5 -29.90 -7.05 27.56
N LEU A 6 -29.56 -6.21 26.59
CA LEU A 6 -28.64 -5.08 26.79
C LEU A 6 -29.29 -3.80 26.27
N SER A 7 -29.21 -2.73 27.05
CA SER A 7 -29.73 -1.42 26.65
C SER A 7 -28.68 -0.64 25.83
N ALA A 8 -29.14 0.34 25.05
CA ALA A 8 -28.26 1.27 24.34
C ALA A 8 -27.26 1.97 25.30
N GLY A 9 -26.07 2.23 24.83
CA GLY A 9 -24.98 2.81 25.63
C GLY A 9 -24.05 1.79 26.31
N ASN A 10 -24.32 0.49 26.18
CA ASN A 10 -23.46 -0.57 26.67
C ASN A 10 -22.58 -1.17 25.56
N ILE A 11 -21.48 -1.80 25.94
CA ILE A 11 -20.55 -2.48 25.05
C ILE A 11 -20.61 -3.98 25.30
N PRO A 12 -21.27 -4.76 24.43
CA PRO A 12 -21.37 -6.21 24.57
C PRO A 12 -20.25 -6.95 23.82
N ALA A 13 -20.00 -8.18 24.23
CA ALA A 13 -19.36 -9.18 23.37
C ALA A 13 -20.46 -10.01 22.68
N LEU A 14 -20.45 -10.07 21.35
CA LEU A 14 -21.39 -10.83 20.57
C LEU A 14 -20.75 -12.14 20.12
N LEU A 15 -21.47 -13.24 20.19
CA LEU A 15 -21.05 -14.56 19.71
C LEU A 15 -21.86 -14.95 18.46
N GLY A 16 -21.25 -15.77 17.60
CA GLY A 16 -21.89 -16.28 16.39
C GLY A 16 -21.80 -15.37 15.16
N LEU A 17 -20.90 -14.39 15.18
CA LEU A 17 -20.59 -13.53 14.02
C LEU A 17 -19.35 -14.05 13.32
N GLU A 18 -19.50 -14.67 12.14
CA GLU A 18 -18.38 -15.35 11.47
C GLU A 18 -17.58 -14.47 10.50
N ASN A 19 -18.19 -13.41 9.96
CA ASN A 19 -17.60 -12.59 8.89
C ASN A 19 -17.65 -11.08 9.13
N VAL A 20 -17.74 -10.65 10.39
CA VAL A 20 -17.76 -9.24 10.76
C VAL A 20 -16.35 -8.75 11.03
N LYS A 21 -15.96 -7.65 10.38
CA LYS A 21 -14.69 -6.98 10.59
C LYS A 21 -14.81 -5.88 11.62
N ALA A 22 -13.70 -5.56 12.29
CA ALA A 22 -13.62 -4.38 13.14
C ALA A 22 -13.95 -3.10 12.35
N GLY A 23 -14.82 -2.26 12.92
CA GLY A 23 -15.30 -1.03 12.26
C GLY A 23 -16.61 -1.18 11.48
N GLU A 24 -17.15 -2.39 11.31
CA GLU A 24 -18.43 -2.60 10.64
C GLU A 24 -19.63 -2.34 11.57
N THR A 25 -20.72 -1.87 10.99
CA THR A 25 -21.99 -1.64 11.69
C THR A 25 -22.85 -2.90 11.67
N ILE A 26 -23.30 -3.32 12.84
CA ILE A 26 -24.26 -4.44 13.00
C ILE A 26 -25.66 -3.87 13.24
N ALA A 27 -26.65 -4.27 12.43
CA ALA A 27 -28.02 -3.84 12.55
C ALA A 27 -28.99 -5.00 12.34
N SER A 28 -30.14 -4.93 13.00
CA SER A 28 -31.22 -5.93 12.87
C SER A 28 -32.24 -5.61 11.79
N VAL A 29 -32.20 -4.41 11.22
CA VAL A 29 -33.23 -3.88 10.30
C VAL A 29 -32.60 -3.41 8.99
N LYS A 30 -33.24 -3.69 7.86
CA LYS A 30 -32.87 -3.14 6.53
C LYS A 30 -34.02 -2.27 6.00
N PRO A 31 -33.77 -1.09 5.40
CA PRO A 31 -32.46 -0.43 5.26
C PRO A 31 -32.00 0.21 6.57
N PHE A 32 -30.69 0.29 6.79
CA PHE A 32 -30.09 1.01 7.91
C PHE A 32 -29.00 1.95 7.39
N VAL A 33 -28.76 3.04 8.13
CA VAL A 33 -27.65 3.94 7.87
C VAL A 33 -26.45 3.42 8.67
N PRO A 34 -25.35 2.98 8.03
CA PRO A 34 -24.17 2.55 8.76
C PRO A 34 -23.53 3.75 9.47
N PHE A 35 -22.86 3.49 10.60
CA PHE A 35 -21.97 4.48 11.18
C PHE A 35 -20.77 4.71 10.25
N GLU A 36 -20.11 5.87 10.39
CA GLU A 36 -18.86 6.12 9.69
C GLU A 36 -17.88 4.97 9.97
N SER A 37 -17.29 4.42 8.89
CA SER A 37 -16.28 3.38 9.02
C SER A 37 -15.03 3.95 9.68
N VAL A 38 -14.43 3.18 10.58
CA VAL A 38 -13.13 3.56 11.15
C VAL A 38 -12.08 3.39 10.06
N HIS A 39 -11.59 4.49 9.52
CA HIS A 39 -10.47 4.50 8.59
C HIS A 39 -9.17 4.39 9.38
N TYR A 40 -8.52 3.24 9.25
CA TYR A 40 -7.17 3.06 9.79
C TYR A 40 -6.18 3.75 8.84
N VAL A 41 -5.59 4.85 9.30
CA VAL A 41 -4.66 5.67 8.50
C VAL A 41 -3.30 4.98 8.30
N THR A 42 -3.07 3.87 8.98
CA THR A 42 -1.79 3.17 8.98
C THR A 42 -1.75 2.08 7.93
N GLU A 43 -0.72 2.13 7.08
CA GLU A 43 -0.44 1.07 6.11
C GLU A 43 0.60 0.09 6.70
N PRO A 44 0.53 -1.22 6.34
CA PRO A 44 1.56 -2.16 6.73
C PRO A 44 2.91 -1.80 6.09
N VAL A 45 3.98 -1.86 6.86
CA VAL A 45 5.33 -1.43 6.43
C VAL A 45 6.38 -2.53 6.55
N VAL A 46 6.05 -3.62 7.26
CA VAL A 46 6.93 -4.78 7.46
C VAL A 46 6.15 -6.04 7.15
N THR A 47 6.79 -6.99 6.50
CA THR A 47 6.23 -8.30 6.16
C THR A 47 7.17 -9.42 6.61
N MET A 48 6.61 -10.54 7.04
CA MET A 48 7.35 -11.80 7.26
C MET A 48 6.55 -13.00 6.76
N ALA A 49 7.25 -14.04 6.35
CA ALA A 49 6.63 -15.33 6.06
C ALA A 49 6.38 -16.11 7.36
N VAL A 50 5.28 -16.84 7.39
CA VAL A 50 4.89 -17.71 8.51
C VAL A 50 4.50 -19.07 7.94
N GLU A 51 5.13 -20.12 8.42
CA GLU A 51 4.88 -21.50 8.02
C GLU A 51 4.61 -22.37 9.25
N PRO A 52 3.69 -23.34 9.16
CA PRO A 52 3.52 -24.31 10.22
C PRO A 52 4.69 -25.30 10.19
N LYS A 53 5.22 -25.67 11.35
CA LYS A 53 6.30 -26.65 11.47
C LYS A 53 5.92 -28.01 10.87
N PHE A 54 4.63 -28.37 10.92
CA PHE A 54 4.10 -29.61 10.36
C PHE A 54 3.04 -29.29 9.31
N ALA A 55 3.16 -29.84 8.11
CA ALA A 55 2.23 -29.58 6.99
C ALA A 55 0.76 -29.87 7.33
N ARG A 56 0.48 -30.85 8.22
CA ARG A 56 -0.89 -31.16 8.69
C ARG A 56 -1.59 -30.00 9.42
N ASP A 57 -0.81 -29.06 9.96
CA ASP A 57 -1.32 -27.92 10.73
C ASP A 57 -1.60 -26.69 9.85
N LEU A 58 -1.35 -26.78 8.54
CA LEU A 58 -1.61 -25.70 7.59
C LEU A 58 -3.04 -25.18 7.62
N PRO A 59 -4.09 -26.02 7.64
CA PRO A 59 -5.47 -25.52 7.71
C PRO A 59 -5.75 -24.71 8.98
N LYS A 60 -5.12 -25.08 10.09
CA LYS A 60 -5.23 -24.33 11.37
C LYS A 60 -4.56 -22.97 11.26
N LEU A 61 -3.37 -22.91 10.64
CA LEU A 61 -2.67 -21.64 10.42
C LEU A 61 -3.52 -20.69 9.58
N VAL A 62 -4.07 -21.17 8.45
CA VAL A 62 -4.93 -20.38 7.56
C VAL A 62 -6.14 -19.80 8.30
N ASP A 63 -6.82 -20.63 9.11
CA ASP A 63 -7.98 -20.18 9.90
C ASP A 63 -7.57 -19.13 10.95
N LEU A 64 -6.44 -19.31 11.63
CA LEU A 64 -5.92 -18.35 12.59
C LEU A 64 -5.52 -17.03 11.93
N LEU A 65 -4.84 -17.08 10.79
CA LEU A 65 -4.47 -15.88 10.03
C LEU A 65 -5.71 -15.10 9.58
N ARG A 66 -6.74 -15.80 9.11
CA ARG A 66 -8.03 -15.18 8.76
C ARG A 66 -8.67 -14.50 9.97
N LYS A 67 -8.70 -15.15 11.14
CA LYS A 67 -9.24 -14.57 12.38
C LYS A 67 -8.46 -13.35 12.83
N LEU A 68 -7.13 -13.41 12.82
CA LEU A 68 -6.28 -12.27 13.17
C LEU A 68 -6.52 -11.07 12.25
N ASN A 69 -6.68 -11.29 10.94
CA ASN A 69 -7.02 -10.22 9.99
C ASN A 69 -8.41 -9.61 10.23
N LEU A 70 -9.38 -10.39 10.72
CA LEU A 70 -10.70 -9.88 11.09
C LEU A 70 -10.66 -9.06 12.39
N GLU A 71 -9.83 -9.48 13.36
CA GLU A 71 -9.68 -8.81 14.67
C GLU A 71 -8.84 -7.54 14.57
N ASP A 72 -7.81 -7.55 13.73
CA ASP A 72 -6.90 -6.42 13.51
C ASP A 72 -6.79 -6.06 12.03
N PRO A 73 -7.49 -5.02 11.59
CA PRO A 73 -7.46 -4.55 10.20
C PRO A 73 -6.08 -4.06 9.72
N ASN A 74 -5.16 -3.73 10.64
CA ASN A 74 -3.79 -3.33 10.31
C ASN A 74 -2.86 -4.53 10.09
N LEU A 75 -3.31 -5.75 10.42
CA LEU A 75 -2.60 -6.99 10.13
C LEU A 75 -3.13 -7.57 8.82
N VAL A 76 -2.37 -7.43 7.75
CA VAL A 76 -2.71 -7.96 6.43
C VAL A 76 -2.10 -9.34 6.24
N THR A 77 -2.92 -10.30 5.84
CA THR A 77 -2.46 -11.66 5.52
C THR A 77 -2.62 -11.91 4.02
N SER A 78 -1.60 -12.49 3.41
CA SER A 78 -1.59 -12.83 1.99
C SER A 78 -0.85 -14.14 1.74
N ILE A 79 -1.04 -14.70 0.57
CA ILE A 79 -0.29 -15.87 0.10
C ILE A 79 0.58 -15.38 -1.05
N ASN A 80 1.86 -15.69 -0.99
CA ASN A 80 2.73 -15.53 -2.15
C ASN A 80 2.40 -16.63 -3.16
N GLU A 81 1.80 -16.26 -4.27
CA GLU A 81 1.35 -17.22 -5.31
C GLU A 81 2.51 -18.00 -5.95
N GLU A 82 3.71 -17.43 -5.97
CA GLU A 82 4.91 -18.06 -6.57
C GLU A 82 5.58 -19.07 -5.62
N SER A 83 5.77 -18.68 -4.36
CA SER A 83 6.44 -19.54 -3.36
C SER A 83 5.46 -20.40 -2.54
N GLY A 84 4.17 -20.05 -2.54
CA GLY A 84 3.16 -20.67 -1.70
C GLY A 84 3.27 -20.29 -0.21
N GLU A 85 4.15 -19.35 0.13
CA GLU A 85 4.35 -18.89 1.51
C GLU A 85 3.20 -18.04 2.01
N TYR A 86 2.82 -18.22 3.25
CA TYR A 86 1.87 -17.37 3.94
C TYR A 86 2.60 -16.15 4.52
N LEU A 87 2.17 -14.97 4.14
CA LEU A 87 2.76 -13.71 4.55
C LEU A 87 1.85 -12.97 5.54
N ILE A 88 2.46 -12.42 6.59
CA ILE A 88 1.82 -11.47 7.49
C ILE A 88 2.52 -10.13 7.36
N SER A 89 1.74 -9.06 7.21
CA SER A 89 2.24 -7.69 7.08
C SER A 89 1.61 -6.81 8.15
N GLY A 90 2.40 -5.97 8.78
CA GLY A 90 1.96 -5.12 9.89
C GLY A 90 2.71 -3.79 9.98
N MET A 91 2.39 -3.00 10.98
CA MET A 91 2.91 -1.65 11.19
C MET A 91 4.37 -1.60 11.69
N GLY A 92 4.94 -2.74 12.06
CA GLY A 92 6.32 -2.85 12.56
C GLY A 92 6.61 -4.24 13.12
N THR A 93 7.85 -4.45 13.53
CA THR A 93 8.33 -5.76 14.05
C THR A 93 7.55 -6.22 15.28
N LEU A 94 7.32 -5.32 16.24
CA LEU A 94 6.55 -5.65 17.45
C LEU A 94 5.13 -6.10 17.13
N HIS A 95 4.48 -5.49 16.15
CA HIS A 95 3.15 -5.90 15.71
C HIS A 95 3.16 -7.35 15.19
N LEU A 96 4.16 -7.71 14.38
CA LEU A 96 4.31 -9.07 13.86
C LEU A 96 4.71 -10.07 14.97
N GLU A 97 5.51 -9.66 15.95
CA GLU A 97 5.86 -10.47 17.13
C GLU A 97 4.62 -10.78 17.99
N ILE A 98 3.73 -9.80 18.16
CA ILE A 98 2.45 -10.02 18.86
C ILE A 98 1.59 -11.00 18.09
N ALA A 99 1.44 -10.82 16.78
CA ALA A 99 0.66 -11.73 15.93
C ALA A 99 1.18 -13.17 15.99
N THR A 100 2.51 -13.38 15.86
CA THR A 100 3.13 -14.70 15.95
C THR A 100 3.01 -15.30 17.34
N THR A 101 3.07 -14.47 18.39
CA THR A 101 2.84 -14.91 19.78
C THR A 101 1.39 -15.36 19.98
N LEU A 102 0.41 -14.68 19.39
CA LEU A 102 -0.99 -15.09 19.46
C LEU A 102 -1.20 -16.44 18.76
N ILE A 103 -0.57 -16.66 17.60
CA ILE A 103 -0.61 -17.95 16.90
C ILE A 103 -0.01 -19.06 17.78
N THR A 104 1.18 -18.85 18.33
CA THR A 104 1.85 -19.88 19.15
C THR A 104 1.12 -20.19 20.45
N LYS A 105 0.43 -19.23 21.06
CA LYS A 105 -0.42 -19.47 22.25
C LYS A 105 -1.57 -20.43 22.01
N THR A 106 -1.99 -20.65 20.75
CA THR A 106 -3.00 -21.67 20.42
C THR A 106 -2.45 -23.10 20.42
N GLY A 107 -1.13 -23.27 20.70
CA GLY A 107 -0.43 -24.55 20.63
C GLY A 107 0.07 -24.91 19.22
N LEU A 108 -0.02 -23.99 18.25
CA LEU A 108 0.49 -24.18 16.90
C LEU A 108 1.98 -23.80 16.85
N GLU A 109 2.83 -24.77 16.49
CA GLU A 109 4.25 -24.49 16.25
C GLU A 109 4.45 -23.93 14.84
N ILE A 110 5.06 -22.74 14.76
CA ILE A 110 5.34 -22.04 13.50
C ILE A 110 6.83 -21.72 13.35
N THR A 111 7.25 -21.56 12.11
CA THR A 111 8.55 -21.01 11.70
C THR A 111 8.29 -19.68 11.01
N THR A 112 9.13 -18.69 11.26
CA THR A 112 9.00 -17.34 10.64
C THR A 112 10.28 -16.96 9.93
N SER A 113 10.14 -16.22 8.81
CA SER A 113 11.28 -15.57 8.17
C SER A 113 11.73 -14.33 8.94
N LYS A 114 12.90 -13.78 8.58
CA LYS A 114 13.25 -12.41 9.03
C LYS A 114 12.27 -11.41 8.46
N PRO A 115 11.88 -10.38 9.23
CA PRO A 115 11.05 -9.29 8.72
C PRO A 115 11.73 -8.55 7.55
N ILE A 116 10.95 -8.17 6.58
CA ILE A 116 11.38 -7.38 5.42
C ILE A 116 10.53 -6.13 5.32
N VAL A 117 11.15 -5.02 4.89
CA VAL A 117 10.43 -3.77 4.64
C VAL A 117 9.65 -3.87 3.34
N ILE A 118 8.43 -3.33 3.34
CA ILE A 118 7.62 -3.16 2.15
C ILE A 118 8.08 -1.87 1.46
N TYR A 119 8.33 -1.96 0.15
CA TYR A 119 8.58 -0.80 -0.71
C TYR A 119 7.37 -0.57 -1.62
N ARG A 120 7.31 0.63 -2.22
CA ARG A 120 6.31 0.97 -3.24
C ARG A 120 7.03 1.55 -4.45
N GLU A 121 6.52 1.26 -5.65
CA GLU A 121 7.01 1.91 -6.86
C GLU A 121 6.24 3.20 -7.12
N ALA A 122 6.91 4.24 -7.55
CA ALA A 122 6.32 5.52 -7.88
C ALA A 122 7.10 6.22 -9.00
N ILE A 123 6.56 7.32 -9.49
CA ILE A 123 7.21 8.19 -10.49
C ILE A 123 7.38 9.59 -9.93
N ARG A 124 8.35 10.34 -10.47
CA ARG A 124 8.65 11.72 -10.04
C ARG A 124 8.22 12.77 -11.06
N SER A 125 7.96 12.38 -12.28
CA SER A 125 7.60 13.29 -13.36
C SER A 125 6.49 12.72 -14.21
N LYS A 126 5.85 13.59 -14.98
CA LYS A 126 4.91 13.22 -16.02
C LYS A 126 5.66 12.63 -17.22
N ALA A 127 5.06 11.63 -17.87
CA ALA A 127 5.53 11.08 -19.13
C ALA A 127 4.36 10.61 -20.03
N GLY A 128 4.61 10.58 -21.31
CA GLY A 128 3.65 10.18 -22.34
C GLY A 128 3.15 11.37 -23.17
N PRO A 129 2.16 11.13 -24.05
CA PRO A 129 1.51 9.84 -24.27
C PRO A 129 2.44 8.78 -24.89
N VAL A 130 2.36 7.56 -24.39
CA VAL A 130 3.08 6.40 -24.95
C VAL A 130 2.08 5.45 -25.58
N GLU A 131 2.32 5.08 -26.86
CA GLU A 131 1.50 4.11 -27.59
C GLU A 131 1.87 2.68 -27.20
N GLY A 132 0.88 1.91 -26.75
CA GLY A 132 0.97 0.46 -26.61
C GLY A 132 0.11 -0.24 -27.64
N LYS A 133 0.58 -1.39 -28.12
CA LYS A 133 -0.11 -2.23 -29.09
C LYS A 133 -0.59 -3.53 -28.47
N SER A 134 -1.74 -4.00 -28.91
CA SER A 134 -2.19 -5.36 -28.56
C SER A 134 -1.24 -6.42 -29.13
N PRO A 135 -1.14 -7.61 -28.51
CA PRO A 135 -0.29 -8.70 -29.02
C PRO A 135 -0.54 -9.04 -30.51
N ASN A 136 -1.79 -8.95 -30.95
CA ASN A 136 -2.15 -9.14 -32.38
C ASN A 136 -1.93 -7.88 -33.23
N ARG A 137 -1.50 -6.74 -32.65
CA ARG A 137 -1.24 -5.44 -33.28
C ARG A 137 -2.45 -4.78 -33.97
N HIS A 138 -3.68 -5.24 -33.70
CA HIS A 138 -4.90 -4.67 -34.29
C HIS A 138 -5.49 -3.52 -33.48
N SER A 139 -5.12 -3.41 -32.21
CA SER A 139 -5.58 -2.34 -31.33
C SER A 139 -4.40 -1.60 -30.72
N LYS A 140 -4.61 -0.33 -30.42
CA LYS A 140 -3.61 0.57 -29.83
C LYS A 140 -4.25 1.40 -28.72
N ILE A 141 -3.46 1.71 -27.71
CA ILE A 141 -3.82 2.62 -26.63
C ILE A 141 -2.68 3.61 -26.38
N SER A 142 -3.01 4.86 -26.16
CA SER A 142 -2.04 5.90 -25.75
C SER A 142 -2.26 6.26 -24.29
N ILE A 143 -1.22 6.09 -23.50
CA ILE A 143 -1.24 6.31 -22.05
C ILE A 143 -0.25 7.41 -21.66
N GLU A 144 -0.72 8.34 -20.86
CA GLU A 144 0.08 9.32 -20.13
C GLU A 144 0.05 8.97 -18.65
N VAL A 145 1.16 9.13 -17.97
CA VAL A 145 1.26 8.95 -16.52
C VAL A 145 1.82 10.19 -15.84
N GLU A 146 1.31 10.48 -14.66
CA GLU A 146 1.82 11.57 -13.82
C GLU A 146 1.70 11.19 -12.33
N PRO A 147 2.54 11.77 -11.45
CA PRO A 147 2.34 11.62 -10.01
C PRO A 147 0.95 12.13 -9.62
N LEU A 148 0.24 11.37 -8.79
CA LEU A 148 -1.04 11.83 -8.25
C LEU A 148 -0.78 12.96 -7.26
N GLU A 149 -1.52 14.05 -7.37
CA GLU A 149 -1.36 15.25 -6.56
C GLU A 149 -1.66 14.97 -5.08
N ASP A 150 -0.88 15.55 -4.17
CA ASP A 150 -1.07 15.38 -2.72
C ASP A 150 -2.48 15.79 -2.27
N ALA A 151 -3.07 16.83 -2.89
CA ALA A 151 -4.44 17.25 -2.60
C ALA A 151 -5.47 16.16 -2.93
N VAL A 152 -5.27 15.39 -4.01
CA VAL A 152 -6.14 14.26 -4.37
C VAL A 152 -5.97 13.12 -3.36
N ILE A 153 -4.72 12.83 -2.96
CA ILE A 153 -4.42 11.81 -1.95
C ILE A 153 -5.11 12.16 -0.62
N GLU A 154 -5.11 13.41 -0.21
CA GLU A 154 -5.81 13.86 1.01
C GLU A 154 -7.35 13.75 0.89
N LEU A 155 -7.92 14.00 -0.29
CA LEU A 155 -9.34 13.75 -0.54
C LEU A 155 -9.68 12.24 -0.44
N MET A 156 -8.80 11.36 -0.93
CA MET A 156 -8.96 9.91 -0.79
C MET A 156 -8.86 9.47 0.68
N LYS A 157 -7.83 9.93 1.41
CA LYS A 157 -7.63 9.62 2.84
C LYS A 157 -8.80 10.09 3.71
N SER A 158 -9.36 11.25 3.41
CA SER A 158 -10.53 11.79 4.13
C SER A 158 -11.86 11.13 3.76
N GLY A 159 -11.85 10.20 2.78
CA GLY A 159 -13.07 9.54 2.28
C GLY A 159 -13.99 10.43 1.45
N LYS A 160 -13.59 11.67 1.13
CA LYS A 160 -14.38 12.57 0.27
C LYS A 160 -14.51 12.06 -1.16
N ILE A 161 -13.50 11.34 -1.64
CA ILE A 161 -13.54 10.64 -2.91
C ILE A 161 -13.17 9.17 -2.68
N SER A 162 -13.94 8.27 -3.27
CA SER A 162 -13.71 6.82 -3.19
C SER A 162 -14.25 6.12 -4.43
N GLU A 163 -13.83 4.89 -4.68
CA GLU A 163 -14.26 4.10 -5.85
C GLU A 163 -15.80 3.95 -5.92
N TYR A 164 -16.45 3.83 -4.76
CA TYR A 164 -17.91 3.61 -4.66
C TYR A 164 -18.69 4.87 -4.32
N GLY A 165 -18.02 6.04 -4.28
CA GLY A 165 -18.64 7.33 -4.00
C GLY A 165 -19.49 7.87 -5.17
N ASP A 166 -20.26 8.93 -4.89
CA ASP A 166 -21.00 9.64 -5.94
C ASP A 166 -20.03 10.31 -6.93
N LYS A 167 -20.13 9.93 -8.21
CA LYS A 167 -19.23 10.43 -9.26
C LYS A 167 -19.38 11.94 -9.52
N THR A 168 -20.57 12.49 -9.27
CA THR A 168 -20.83 13.92 -9.44
C THR A 168 -20.14 14.73 -8.34
N GLU A 169 -20.24 14.27 -7.10
CA GLU A 169 -19.56 14.87 -5.96
C GLU A 169 -18.04 14.73 -6.07
N MET A 170 -17.56 13.56 -6.51
CA MET A 170 -16.14 13.34 -6.78
C MET A 170 -15.61 14.31 -7.83
N ALA A 171 -16.29 14.43 -8.97
CA ALA A 171 -15.89 15.36 -10.03
C ALA A 171 -15.93 16.82 -9.55
N ARG A 172 -16.89 17.19 -8.68
CA ARG A 172 -16.93 18.50 -8.05
C ARG A 172 -15.72 18.75 -7.16
N SER A 173 -15.41 17.81 -6.27
CA SER A 173 -14.26 17.90 -5.34
C SER A 173 -12.93 18.02 -6.09
N LEU A 174 -12.75 17.27 -7.18
CA LEU A 174 -11.56 17.36 -8.02
C LEU A 174 -11.44 18.70 -8.73
N ARG A 175 -12.56 19.28 -9.20
CA ARG A 175 -12.57 20.62 -9.79
C ARG A 175 -12.24 21.72 -8.77
N GLU A 176 -12.67 21.59 -7.53
CA GLU A 176 -12.35 22.53 -6.44
C GLU A 176 -10.84 22.63 -6.19
N ILE A 177 -10.07 21.56 -6.47
CA ILE A 177 -8.61 21.55 -6.38
C ILE A 177 -7.89 21.82 -7.71
N GLY A 178 -8.62 22.22 -8.75
CA GLY A 178 -8.05 22.72 -10.00
C GLY A 178 -8.07 21.76 -11.19
N TRP A 179 -8.75 20.62 -11.10
CA TRP A 179 -8.87 19.72 -12.26
C TRP A 179 -9.80 20.29 -13.33
N GLU A 180 -9.47 20.04 -14.60
CA GLU A 180 -10.34 20.35 -15.71
C GLU A 180 -11.64 19.52 -15.64
N ALA A 181 -12.75 20.11 -16.15
CA ALA A 181 -14.07 19.51 -16.01
C ALA A 181 -14.18 18.12 -16.67
N ASP A 182 -13.56 17.95 -17.83
CA ASP A 182 -13.61 16.70 -18.58
C ASP A 182 -12.73 15.63 -17.92
N GLU A 183 -11.55 16.01 -17.43
CA GLU A 183 -10.68 15.12 -16.67
C GLU A 183 -11.35 14.64 -15.37
N ALA A 184 -11.96 15.56 -14.62
CA ALA A 184 -12.65 15.21 -13.37
C ALA A 184 -13.84 14.27 -13.57
N ARG A 185 -14.55 14.36 -14.70
CA ARG A 185 -15.64 13.45 -15.07
C ARG A 185 -15.15 12.12 -15.64
N GLY A 186 -13.94 12.13 -16.20
CA GLY A 186 -13.31 10.97 -16.82
C GLY A 186 -12.75 9.96 -15.86
N VAL A 187 -12.81 10.15 -14.53
CA VAL A 187 -12.31 9.20 -13.54
C VAL A 187 -13.09 7.90 -13.62
N TRP A 188 -12.39 6.83 -13.97
CA TRP A 188 -12.96 5.49 -14.06
C TRP A 188 -12.87 4.71 -12.78
N SER A 189 -11.70 4.75 -12.13
CA SER A 189 -11.42 4.01 -10.92
C SER A 189 -10.44 4.75 -10.01
N ILE A 190 -10.61 4.53 -8.73
CA ILE A 190 -9.69 4.88 -7.65
C ILE A 190 -9.26 3.56 -7.02
N ASP A 191 -7.98 3.26 -7.01
CA ASP A 191 -7.45 1.99 -6.56
C ASP A 191 -6.38 2.19 -5.47
N GLU A 192 -6.32 1.27 -4.53
CA GLU A 192 -5.30 1.26 -3.48
C GLU A 192 -3.91 0.89 -4.05
N PRO A 193 -2.82 1.46 -3.49
CA PRO A 193 -2.78 2.55 -2.51
C PRO A 193 -2.67 3.93 -3.21
N TYR A 194 -3.77 4.62 -3.37
CA TYR A 194 -3.87 5.97 -3.94
C TYR A 194 -3.43 6.05 -5.40
N ASN A 195 -4.03 5.24 -6.26
CA ASN A 195 -3.85 5.30 -7.70
C ASN A 195 -5.17 5.66 -8.38
N MET A 196 -5.10 6.21 -9.57
CA MET A 196 -6.28 6.62 -10.31
C MET A 196 -6.09 6.42 -11.81
N ILE A 197 -7.15 5.99 -12.50
CA ILE A 197 -7.20 5.96 -13.96
C ILE A 197 -8.30 6.87 -14.48
N VAL A 198 -7.96 7.66 -15.49
CA VAL A 198 -8.82 8.70 -16.07
C VAL A 198 -8.89 8.51 -17.59
N ASP A 199 -10.10 8.54 -18.12
CA ASP A 199 -10.35 8.59 -19.55
C ASP A 199 -10.51 10.04 -19.99
N VAL A 200 -9.59 10.51 -20.81
CA VAL A 200 -9.65 11.84 -21.44
C VAL A 200 -9.82 11.75 -22.95
N THR A 201 -10.19 10.59 -23.47
CA THR A 201 -10.49 10.39 -24.89
C THR A 201 -11.77 11.13 -25.29
N LYS A 202 -11.83 11.60 -26.53
CA LYS A 202 -12.99 12.32 -27.05
C LYS A 202 -13.92 11.37 -27.82
N GLY A 203 -14.57 10.44 -27.10
CA GLY A 203 -15.61 9.58 -27.69
C GLY A 203 -15.04 8.45 -28.55
N ALA A 204 -14.06 7.72 -28.06
CA ALA A 204 -13.49 6.56 -28.74
C ALA A 204 -14.54 5.46 -28.98
N GLN A 205 -14.58 4.95 -30.21
CA GLN A 205 -15.49 3.88 -30.60
C GLN A 205 -15.17 2.59 -29.83
N TYR A 206 -16.20 1.85 -29.43
CA TYR A 206 -16.10 0.58 -28.68
C TYR A 206 -15.46 0.69 -27.27
N MET A 207 -15.18 1.88 -26.74
CA MET A 207 -14.52 2.07 -25.46
C MET A 207 -15.25 1.38 -24.31
N GLN A 208 -16.59 1.44 -24.29
CA GLN A 208 -17.39 0.83 -23.25
C GLN A 208 -17.29 -0.71 -23.21
N GLU A 209 -17.08 -1.33 -24.36
CA GLU A 209 -16.94 -2.79 -24.46
C GLU A 209 -15.62 -3.30 -23.88
N VAL A 210 -14.56 -2.47 -23.93
CA VAL A 210 -13.21 -2.87 -23.46
C VAL A 210 -12.83 -2.26 -22.11
N ARG A 211 -13.68 -1.42 -21.54
CA ARG A 211 -13.41 -0.69 -20.29
C ARG A 211 -12.94 -1.59 -19.16
N ASP A 212 -13.67 -2.67 -18.89
CA ASP A 212 -13.34 -3.58 -17.79
C ASP A 212 -12.02 -4.33 -18.04
N MET A 213 -11.68 -4.60 -19.30
CA MET A 213 -10.41 -5.21 -19.69
C MET A 213 -9.24 -4.23 -19.50
N ILE A 214 -9.44 -2.95 -19.82
CA ILE A 214 -8.46 -1.89 -19.56
C ILE A 214 -8.24 -1.75 -18.06
N LEU A 215 -9.31 -1.69 -17.25
CA LEU A 215 -9.21 -1.66 -15.80
C LEU A 215 -8.50 -2.88 -15.23
N ALA A 216 -8.77 -4.06 -15.76
CA ALA A 216 -8.08 -5.28 -15.33
C ALA A 216 -6.57 -5.23 -15.68
N GLY A 217 -6.20 -4.76 -16.86
CA GLY A 217 -4.80 -4.60 -17.27
C GLY A 217 -4.05 -3.54 -16.43
N TYR A 218 -4.72 -2.43 -16.13
CA TYR A 218 -4.24 -1.38 -15.25
C TYR A 218 -4.01 -1.92 -13.83
N ARG A 219 -5.01 -2.57 -13.23
CA ARG A 219 -4.92 -3.15 -11.87
C ARG A 219 -3.87 -4.24 -11.78
N TRP A 220 -3.72 -5.04 -12.82
CA TRP A 220 -2.61 -6.02 -12.90
C TRP A 220 -1.26 -5.32 -12.82
N GLY A 221 -1.06 -4.23 -13.57
CA GLY A 221 0.18 -3.46 -13.51
C GLY A 221 0.41 -2.75 -12.18
N LEU A 222 -0.65 -2.33 -11.47
CA LEU A 222 -0.51 -1.70 -10.15
C LEU A 222 0.01 -2.66 -9.08
N LYS A 223 -0.34 -3.94 -9.15
CA LYS A 223 0.08 -4.94 -8.16
C LYS A 223 1.57 -5.21 -8.19
N GLU A 224 2.16 -5.20 -9.39
CA GLU A 224 3.55 -5.56 -9.65
C GLU A 224 4.15 -4.55 -10.62
N GLY A 225 4.77 -3.49 -10.10
CA GLY A 225 5.39 -2.47 -10.92
C GLY A 225 6.64 -2.96 -11.68
N PRO A 226 7.10 -2.19 -12.69
CA PRO A 226 8.16 -2.66 -13.58
C PRO A 226 9.57 -2.61 -12.98
N ILE A 227 9.82 -1.86 -11.88
CA ILE A 227 11.17 -1.70 -11.32
C ILE A 227 11.59 -2.94 -10.52
N ALA A 228 10.78 -3.31 -9.55
CA ALA A 228 11.11 -4.33 -8.54
C ALA A 228 9.92 -5.25 -8.20
N TYR A 229 8.88 -5.27 -9.02
CA TYR A 229 7.63 -5.98 -8.77
C TYR A 229 7.02 -5.64 -7.40
N GLU A 230 7.19 -4.37 -6.98
CA GLU A 230 6.49 -3.83 -5.82
C GLU A 230 5.23 -3.09 -6.28
N GLN A 231 4.24 -3.01 -5.40
CA GLN A 231 2.97 -2.35 -5.72
C GLN A 231 3.18 -0.86 -6.02
N ILE A 232 2.56 -0.36 -7.08
CA ILE A 232 2.63 1.05 -7.47
C ILE A 232 1.74 1.90 -6.55
N ARG A 233 2.23 3.10 -6.20
CA ARG A 233 1.56 4.06 -5.34
C ARG A 233 1.63 5.47 -5.91
N GLY A 234 0.52 6.19 -5.80
CA GLY A 234 0.45 7.61 -6.16
C GLY A 234 0.56 7.85 -7.66
N LEU A 235 -0.02 6.97 -8.47
CA LEU A 235 0.00 7.04 -9.92
C LEU A 235 -1.34 7.51 -10.47
N LYS A 236 -1.34 8.57 -11.28
CA LYS A 236 -2.44 8.96 -12.16
C LYS A 236 -2.14 8.48 -13.57
N VAL A 237 -3.02 7.65 -14.11
CA VAL A 237 -2.94 7.11 -15.48
C VAL A 237 -4.02 7.76 -16.32
N LYS A 238 -3.67 8.40 -17.43
CA LYS A 238 -4.62 8.99 -18.37
C LYS A 238 -4.63 8.21 -19.67
N ILE A 239 -5.81 7.81 -20.11
CA ILE A 239 -6.01 7.27 -21.45
C ILE A 239 -6.27 8.46 -22.36
N THR A 240 -5.31 8.80 -23.22
CA THR A 240 -5.38 9.98 -24.09
C THR A 240 -5.95 9.68 -25.46
N ASP A 241 -5.73 8.44 -25.93
CA ASP A 241 -6.29 7.98 -27.21
C ASP A 241 -6.37 6.45 -27.22
N ILE A 242 -7.28 5.90 -28.01
CA ILE A 242 -7.43 4.48 -28.23
C ILE A 242 -8.00 4.20 -29.64
N SER A 243 -7.41 3.23 -30.32
CA SER A 243 -7.90 2.72 -31.59
C SER A 243 -8.13 1.22 -31.47
N LEU A 244 -9.37 0.80 -31.62
CA LEU A 244 -9.79 -0.59 -31.44
C LEU A 244 -10.22 -1.21 -32.77
N HIS A 245 -9.90 -2.47 -32.95
CA HIS A 245 -10.34 -3.23 -34.14
C HIS A 245 -11.88 -3.36 -34.15
N GLU A 246 -12.50 -3.31 -35.30
CA GLU A 246 -13.97 -3.38 -35.44
C GLU A 246 -14.53 -4.74 -35.00
N ASP A 247 -13.82 -5.83 -35.34
CA ASP A 247 -14.19 -7.19 -34.97
C ASP A 247 -13.91 -7.48 -33.49
N PRO A 248 -14.94 -7.82 -32.67
CA PRO A 248 -14.78 -8.15 -31.27
C PRO A 248 -13.80 -9.29 -30.97
N VAL A 249 -13.63 -10.24 -31.89
CA VAL A 249 -12.70 -11.37 -31.73
C VAL A 249 -11.25 -10.88 -31.54
N HIS A 250 -10.90 -9.74 -32.13
CA HIS A 250 -9.55 -9.16 -32.07
C HIS A 250 -9.34 -8.23 -30.87
N ARG A 251 -10.34 -7.99 -30.03
CA ARG A 251 -10.28 -7.10 -28.85
C ARG A 251 -10.67 -7.76 -27.54
N GLY A 252 -10.41 -9.07 -27.42
CA GLY A 252 -10.64 -9.83 -26.19
C GLY A 252 -9.63 -9.51 -25.07
N PRO A 253 -9.86 -10.05 -23.85
CA PRO A 253 -9.02 -9.79 -22.66
C PRO A 253 -7.53 -10.07 -22.90
N ALA A 254 -7.19 -11.14 -23.62
CA ALA A 254 -5.82 -11.51 -23.96
C ALA A 254 -5.10 -10.48 -24.88
N GLN A 255 -5.84 -9.55 -25.47
CA GLN A 255 -5.31 -8.47 -26.30
C GLN A 255 -5.26 -7.15 -25.53
N ILE A 256 -6.34 -6.78 -24.85
CA ILE A 256 -6.52 -5.47 -24.22
C ILE A 256 -5.75 -5.35 -22.89
N MET A 257 -5.79 -6.38 -22.03
CA MET A 257 -5.11 -6.32 -20.74
C MET A 257 -3.58 -6.17 -20.89
N PRO A 258 -2.87 -6.98 -21.69
CA PRO A 258 -1.44 -6.80 -21.90
C PRO A 258 -1.10 -5.48 -22.59
N MET A 259 -1.91 -5.03 -23.56
CA MET A 259 -1.75 -3.74 -24.23
C MET A 259 -1.72 -2.58 -23.23
N THR A 260 -2.71 -2.55 -22.34
CA THR A 260 -2.83 -1.51 -21.31
C THR A 260 -1.66 -1.53 -20.33
N ARG A 261 -1.32 -2.73 -19.80
CA ARG A 261 -0.19 -2.89 -18.87
C ARG A 261 1.13 -2.47 -19.50
N ARG A 262 1.42 -2.88 -20.74
CA ARG A 262 2.66 -2.55 -21.44
C ARG A 262 2.78 -1.05 -21.68
N ALA A 263 1.73 -0.40 -22.20
CA ALA A 263 1.72 1.06 -22.40
C ALA A 263 1.97 1.82 -21.09
N MET A 264 1.30 1.41 -20.02
CA MET A 264 1.48 2.00 -18.69
C MET A 264 2.91 1.81 -18.16
N PHE A 265 3.51 0.63 -18.32
CA PHE A 265 4.87 0.36 -17.87
C PHE A 265 5.92 1.11 -18.68
N ALA A 266 5.75 1.23 -19.99
CA ALA A 266 6.62 2.05 -20.82
C ALA A 266 6.58 3.52 -20.37
N ALA A 267 5.39 4.08 -20.19
CA ALA A 267 5.23 5.45 -19.70
C ALA A 267 5.81 5.63 -18.28
N PHE A 268 5.56 4.67 -17.39
CA PHE A 268 6.09 4.67 -16.01
C PHE A 268 7.62 4.71 -15.98
N LEU A 269 8.29 3.89 -16.78
CA LEU A 269 9.76 3.84 -16.83
C LEU A 269 10.38 5.11 -17.44
N ILE A 270 9.66 5.84 -18.29
CA ILE A 270 10.09 7.15 -18.81
C ILE A 270 9.92 8.26 -17.75
N ALA A 271 8.95 8.12 -16.85
CA ALA A 271 8.49 9.13 -15.90
C ALA A 271 9.40 9.28 -14.66
N GLN A 272 10.70 9.03 -14.77
CA GLN A 272 11.64 9.06 -13.66
C GLN A 272 11.21 8.16 -12.49
N PRO A 273 11.21 6.86 -12.69
CA PRO A 273 10.73 5.91 -11.70
C PRO A 273 11.59 5.92 -10.43
N THR A 274 10.98 5.64 -9.30
CA THR A 274 11.63 5.60 -7.98
C THR A 274 10.98 4.54 -7.09
N LEU A 275 11.67 4.16 -6.00
CA LEU A 275 11.07 3.42 -4.91
C LEU A 275 10.74 4.37 -3.76
N LEU A 276 9.64 4.10 -3.08
CA LEU A 276 9.27 4.71 -1.81
C LEU A 276 9.56 3.74 -0.68
N GLU A 277 10.18 4.24 0.38
CA GLU A 277 10.36 3.54 1.65
C GLU A 277 9.43 4.11 2.72
N PRO A 278 8.91 3.28 3.63
CA PRO A 278 8.08 3.76 4.73
C PRO A 278 8.93 4.42 5.80
N ILE A 279 8.49 5.59 6.24
CA ILE A 279 9.10 6.35 7.33
C ILE A 279 8.26 6.18 8.58
N GLN A 280 8.90 5.87 9.70
CA GLN A 280 8.29 5.84 11.02
C GLN A 280 8.66 7.09 11.81
N ARG A 281 7.68 7.59 12.54
CA ARG A 281 7.88 8.62 13.57
C ARG A 281 8.25 7.93 14.87
N ILE A 282 9.38 8.32 15.43
CA ILE A 282 9.79 7.92 16.76
C ILE A 282 9.49 9.05 17.76
N THR A 283 8.81 8.72 18.83
CA THR A 283 8.65 9.61 19.98
C THR A 283 9.37 9.00 21.18
N THR A 284 10.42 9.66 21.65
CA THR A 284 11.28 9.17 22.72
C THR A 284 11.15 10.05 23.96
N LYS A 285 11.09 9.44 25.14
CA LYS A 285 11.09 10.10 26.44
C LYS A 285 12.34 9.69 27.20
N VAL A 286 13.21 10.68 27.55
CA VAL A 286 14.50 10.44 28.22
C VAL A 286 14.77 11.53 29.26
N PRO A 287 15.64 11.27 30.26
CA PRO A 287 16.28 12.33 31.05
C PRO A 287 17.08 13.28 30.18
N GLY A 288 17.20 14.56 30.58
CA GLY A 288 17.83 15.61 29.78
C GLY A 288 19.32 15.36 29.44
N ASP A 289 20.04 14.65 30.32
CA ASP A 289 21.43 14.24 30.13
C ASP A 289 21.62 13.26 28.95
N LEU A 290 20.56 12.60 28.49
CA LEU A 290 20.58 11.63 27.37
C LEU A 290 20.07 12.20 26.04
N LEU A 291 19.73 13.47 25.97
CA LEU A 291 19.27 14.11 24.70
C LEU A 291 20.28 13.89 23.57
N GLY A 292 21.56 14.10 23.84
CA GLY A 292 22.62 13.91 22.84
C GLY A 292 22.73 12.48 22.35
N ALA A 293 22.56 11.50 23.24
CA ALA A 293 22.57 10.08 22.86
C ALA A 293 21.41 9.74 21.93
N VAL A 294 20.17 10.15 22.27
CA VAL A 294 18.99 9.88 21.45
C VAL A 294 19.08 10.56 20.07
N THR A 295 19.46 11.83 20.01
CA THR A 295 19.59 12.56 18.75
C THR A 295 20.68 11.95 17.86
N SER A 296 21.79 11.47 18.47
CA SER A 296 22.85 10.73 17.76
C SER A 296 22.32 9.42 17.16
N VAL A 297 21.57 8.63 17.93
CA VAL A 297 20.97 7.38 17.43
C VAL A 297 20.05 7.65 16.26
N VAL A 298 19.13 8.62 16.37
CA VAL A 298 18.23 8.99 15.27
C VAL A 298 19.00 9.36 14.01
N SER A 299 20.06 10.20 14.15
CA SER A 299 20.87 10.63 13.02
C SER A 299 21.67 9.48 12.38
N GLN A 300 22.25 8.58 13.16
CA GLN A 300 22.96 7.39 12.67
C GLN A 300 22.06 6.45 11.89
N LYS A 301 20.76 6.42 12.22
CA LYS A 301 19.71 5.62 11.58
C LYS A 301 19.04 6.35 10.39
N ARG A 302 19.75 7.17 9.68
CA ARG A 302 19.25 8.00 8.57
C ARG A 302 18.02 8.85 8.95
N GLY A 303 17.79 9.03 10.23
CA GLY A 303 16.65 9.75 10.75
C GLY A 303 16.89 11.26 10.84
N LYS A 304 15.80 11.98 11.01
CA LYS A 304 15.76 13.43 11.22
C LYS A 304 15.01 13.74 12.51
N VAL A 305 15.61 14.52 13.39
CA VAL A 305 14.92 15.05 14.57
C VAL A 305 13.95 16.16 14.11
N VAL A 306 12.68 16.04 14.49
CA VAL A 306 11.60 16.96 14.13
C VAL A 306 11.36 17.99 15.24
N SER A 307 11.26 17.53 16.49
CA SER A 307 11.09 18.42 17.64
C SER A 307 11.78 17.87 18.89
N VAL A 308 12.09 18.79 19.80
CA VAL A 308 12.62 18.49 21.12
C VAL A 308 11.87 19.35 22.12
N ASP A 309 11.11 18.72 23.02
CA ASP A 309 10.30 19.38 24.03
C ASP A 309 10.76 19.00 25.43
N GLN A 310 11.14 19.97 26.24
CA GLN A 310 11.54 19.72 27.64
C GLN A 310 10.37 19.92 28.61
N LYS A 311 10.11 18.92 29.43
CA LYS A 311 9.10 18.98 30.51
C LYS A 311 9.76 18.58 31.84
N GLY A 312 10.16 19.58 32.63
CA GLY A 312 10.91 19.36 33.83
C GLY A 312 12.30 18.76 33.56
N HIS A 313 12.59 17.62 34.17
CA HIS A 313 13.84 16.89 33.97
C HIS A 313 13.81 15.88 32.82
N LEU A 314 12.65 15.75 32.18
CA LEU A 314 12.47 14.86 31.03
C LEU A 314 12.44 15.62 29.72
N VAL A 315 13.03 15.03 28.70
CA VAL A 315 13.00 15.56 27.34
C VAL A 315 12.25 14.56 26.45
N TYR A 316 11.38 15.11 25.62
CA TYR A 316 10.66 14.37 24.58
C TYR A 316 11.30 14.71 23.23
N VAL A 317 11.79 13.69 22.54
CA VAL A 317 12.41 13.85 21.22
C VAL A 317 11.50 13.17 20.21
N THR A 318 11.00 13.95 19.26
CA THR A 318 10.27 13.42 18.11
C THR A 318 11.19 13.44 16.90
N GLY A 319 11.32 12.30 16.22
CA GLY A 319 12.11 12.16 14.99
C GLY A 319 11.39 11.31 13.96
N GLU A 320 11.91 11.30 12.76
CA GLU A 320 11.46 10.42 11.67
C GLU A 320 12.66 9.64 11.15
N LEU A 321 12.48 8.33 10.91
CA LEU A 321 13.51 7.45 10.37
C LEU A 321 12.90 6.35 9.50
N PRO A 322 13.66 5.83 8.50
CA PRO A 322 13.20 4.74 7.65
C PRO A 322 12.94 3.47 8.45
N THR A 323 11.88 2.74 8.09
CA THR A 323 11.51 1.49 8.78
C THR A 323 12.63 0.45 8.77
N VAL A 324 13.43 0.37 7.70
CA VAL A 324 14.57 -0.56 7.63
C VAL A 324 15.59 -0.34 8.73
N GLU A 325 15.72 0.89 9.24
CA GLU A 325 16.65 1.27 10.30
C GLU A 325 16.10 1.00 11.71
N THR A 326 14.85 0.51 11.82
CA THR A 326 14.22 0.26 13.12
C THR A 326 14.44 -1.16 13.64
N PHE A 327 14.93 -2.08 12.81
CA PHE A 327 15.03 -3.50 13.18
C PHE A 327 15.96 -3.79 14.37
N ASP A 328 17.05 -3.05 14.50
CA ASP A 328 18.02 -3.14 15.61
C ASP A 328 17.92 -1.93 16.56
N LEU A 329 16.95 -1.04 16.35
CA LEU A 329 16.80 0.21 17.10
C LEU A 329 16.68 -0.03 18.61
N SER A 330 15.99 -1.08 19.02
CA SER A 330 15.80 -1.43 20.43
C SER A 330 17.12 -1.73 21.14
N GLU A 331 17.99 -2.46 20.48
CA GLU A 331 19.32 -2.80 21.02
C GLU A 331 20.20 -1.55 21.10
N VAL A 332 20.30 -0.79 20.02
CA VAL A 332 21.09 0.44 19.95
C VAL A 332 20.60 1.47 20.95
N MET A 333 19.29 1.71 21.03
CA MET A 333 18.70 2.69 21.94
C MET A 333 18.96 2.33 23.40
N ARG A 334 18.77 1.06 23.78
CA ARG A 334 19.07 0.58 25.16
C ARG A 334 20.54 0.72 25.48
N GLY A 335 21.44 0.37 24.56
CA GLY A 335 22.88 0.51 24.74
C GLY A 335 23.31 1.96 24.99
N GLN A 336 22.83 2.89 24.16
CA GLN A 336 23.20 4.30 24.24
C GLN A 336 22.56 5.07 25.41
N THR A 337 21.45 4.57 25.94
CA THR A 337 20.71 5.25 27.04
C THR A 337 20.76 4.50 28.36
N ALA A 338 21.55 3.42 28.45
CA ALA A 338 21.59 2.51 29.61
C ALA A 338 20.18 2.05 30.05
N GLY A 339 19.29 1.81 29.08
CA GLY A 339 17.92 1.37 29.30
C GLY A 339 16.97 2.43 29.84
N ARG A 340 17.38 3.71 29.93
CA ARG A 340 16.57 4.81 30.49
C ARG A 340 15.66 5.50 29.49
N ALA A 341 15.75 5.18 28.20
CA ALA A 341 14.86 5.71 27.17
C ALA A 341 13.58 4.86 27.06
N PHE A 342 12.45 5.56 26.92
CA PHE A 342 11.18 4.98 26.50
C PHE A 342 10.83 5.56 25.15
N TRP A 343 10.45 4.74 24.19
CA TRP A 343 10.09 5.19 22.84
C TRP A 343 8.93 4.40 22.27
N GLY A 344 8.22 5.03 21.34
CA GLY A 344 7.21 4.43 20.49
C GLY A 344 7.52 4.73 19.04
N LEU A 345 7.07 3.86 18.15
CA LEU A 345 7.16 4.00 16.71
C LEU A 345 5.75 3.98 16.11
N GLU A 346 5.48 4.87 15.18
CA GLU A 346 4.25 4.90 14.40
C GLU A 346 4.55 5.20 12.94
N PHE A 347 3.72 4.71 12.02
CA PHE A 347 3.86 5.06 10.62
C PHE A 347 3.64 6.57 10.43
N ALA A 348 4.56 7.25 9.74
CA ALA A 348 4.46 8.67 9.45
C ALA A 348 4.04 8.93 8.01
N ARG A 349 4.78 8.38 7.04
CA ARG A 349 4.58 8.64 5.60
C ARG A 349 5.45 7.73 4.75
N TRP A 350 5.19 7.74 3.45
CA TRP A 350 6.10 7.22 2.43
C TRP A 350 7.08 8.32 1.98
N SER A 351 8.30 7.94 1.68
CA SER A 351 9.34 8.86 1.19
C SER A 351 10.19 8.19 0.12
N PRO A 352 10.64 8.94 -0.90
CA PRO A 352 11.55 8.38 -1.88
C PRO A 352 12.83 7.84 -1.24
N VAL A 353 13.25 6.65 -1.65
CA VAL A 353 14.56 6.10 -1.31
C VAL A 353 15.65 7.04 -1.82
N PRO A 354 16.69 7.35 -1.02
CA PRO A 354 17.81 8.18 -1.48
C PRO A 354 18.42 7.65 -2.78
N ALA A 355 18.74 8.56 -3.71
CA ALA A 355 19.25 8.19 -5.04
C ALA A 355 20.49 7.27 -4.98
N SER A 356 21.36 7.46 -3.98
CA SER A 356 22.54 6.62 -3.75
C SER A 356 22.22 5.18 -3.33
N LEU A 357 21.01 4.90 -2.84
CA LEU A 357 20.58 3.58 -2.36
C LEU A 357 19.61 2.87 -3.30
N ILE A 358 18.98 3.60 -4.23
CA ILE A 358 17.93 3.02 -5.09
C ILE A 358 18.41 1.75 -5.79
N GLN A 359 19.57 1.81 -6.45
CA GLN A 359 20.08 0.67 -7.21
C GLN A 359 20.27 -0.57 -6.33
N SER A 360 20.94 -0.42 -5.19
CA SER A 360 21.20 -1.52 -4.27
C SER A 360 19.90 -2.12 -3.68
N VAL A 361 18.92 -1.25 -3.39
CA VAL A 361 17.61 -1.69 -2.88
C VAL A 361 16.85 -2.46 -3.96
N VAL A 362 16.81 -1.96 -5.21
CA VAL A 362 16.19 -2.63 -6.35
C VAL A 362 16.82 -4.02 -6.57
N GLU A 363 18.15 -4.10 -6.62
CA GLU A 363 18.86 -5.36 -6.80
C GLU A 363 18.55 -6.36 -5.68
N GLN A 364 18.49 -5.92 -4.42
CA GLN A 364 18.14 -6.77 -3.28
C GLN A 364 16.71 -7.31 -3.39
N ILE A 365 15.74 -6.46 -3.75
CA ILE A 365 14.35 -6.87 -3.90
C ILE A 365 14.23 -7.86 -5.07
N ARG A 366 14.80 -7.54 -6.23
CA ARG A 366 14.75 -8.39 -7.42
C ARG A 366 15.42 -9.74 -7.19
N LYS A 367 16.60 -9.75 -6.54
CA LYS A 367 17.28 -10.98 -6.14
C LYS A 367 16.42 -11.86 -5.23
N ARG A 368 15.76 -11.25 -4.23
CA ARG A 368 14.86 -11.97 -3.32
C ARG A 368 13.67 -12.60 -4.04
N LYS A 369 13.15 -11.91 -5.08
CA LYS A 369 12.03 -12.38 -5.90
C LYS A 369 12.45 -13.28 -7.07
N GLY A 370 13.73 -13.65 -7.18
CA GLY A 370 14.22 -14.51 -8.27
C GLY A 370 14.20 -13.84 -9.66
N LEU A 371 14.14 -12.50 -9.71
CA LEU A 371 14.11 -11.73 -10.95
C LEU A 371 15.52 -11.40 -11.45
N SER A 372 15.63 -11.04 -12.74
CA SER A 372 16.85 -10.42 -13.28
C SER A 372 17.26 -9.22 -12.44
N LEU A 373 18.55 -9.04 -12.15
CA LEU A 373 19.03 -7.92 -11.30
C LEU A 373 18.76 -6.56 -11.95
N GLU A 374 18.83 -6.47 -13.28
CA GLU A 374 18.50 -5.25 -14.00
C GLU A 374 16.99 -5.14 -14.23
N PRO A 375 16.36 -3.99 -13.92
CA PRO A 375 14.98 -3.73 -14.30
C PRO A 375 14.83 -3.60 -15.81
N PRO A 376 13.64 -3.85 -16.37
CA PRO A 376 13.38 -3.71 -17.80
C PRO A 376 13.50 -2.23 -18.24
N LYS A 377 13.74 -2.05 -19.54
CA LYS A 377 13.80 -0.72 -20.17
C LYS A 377 12.43 -0.37 -20.78
N PRO A 378 12.15 0.93 -21.02
CA PRO A 378 10.92 1.33 -21.71
C PRO A 378 10.71 0.62 -23.03
N SER A 379 11.79 0.39 -23.81
CA SER A 379 11.77 -0.31 -25.10
C SER A 379 11.18 -1.72 -25.02
N ASP A 380 11.34 -2.41 -23.90
CA ASP A 380 10.86 -3.80 -23.74
C ASP A 380 9.32 -3.89 -23.71
N PHE A 381 8.66 -2.73 -23.55
CA PHE A 381 7.20 -2.60 -23.50
C PHE A 381 6.60 -1.85 -24.70
N MET A 382 7.43 -1.25 -25.57
CA MET A 382 6.97 -0.41 -26.69
C MET A 382 6.84 -1.17 -28.03
N GLU A 383 7.27 -2.44 -28.11
CA GLU A 383 7.19 -3.25 -29.33
C GLU A 383 5.84 -3.97 -29.52
#